data_fac1f9edf8339a071b7c93c1fdc1b700
#
_entry.id   fac1f9edf8339a071b7c93c1fdc1b700
#
_cell.length_a   1.000
_cell.length_b   1.000
_cell.length_c   1.000
_cell.angle_alpha   90.00
_cell.angle_beta   90.00
_cell.angle_gamma   90.00
#
_symmetry.space_group_name_H-M   'P 1'
#
loop_
_entity.id
_entity.type
_entity.pdbx_description
1 polymer ?
#
loop_
_entity_poly.entity_id
_entity_poly.type
_entity_poly.pdbx_seq_one_letter_code
_entity_poly.pdbx_strand_id
1 'polypeptide(L)'
;MSLELSSSASIAREIVAARQTDFVAFLHRAPFAGDALALGFLPGFREDCGYQTDQYLNLEIPVGMLDNDFRSPDLERFVDRFFEYEPTVGVIGDVDEMDDVDAHVAAAREIQASYPEAELIVVPKSREVIDVIPENLVLGYSRGYADRLAHEFSDPADWRGRRVHILGGSPPKQLDAIRQLTRPTLTDEPPADIVGVESSANSSPRTSSKTPLPRLSSTQNSTSSSVTNVHAQCCSPSTGKPVSSQ
;
A
#
# COMPACT_ATOMS: atom_id res chain seq x y z
N MET A 1 -15.14 6.25 16.12
CA MET A 1 -14.05 6.19 15.12
C MET A 1 -12.64 6.19 15.73
N SER A 2 -12.42 6.73 16.93
CA SER A 2 -11.09 6.76 17.59
C SER A 2 -10.56 5.40 18.08
N LEU A 3 -11.42 4.43 18.38
CA LEU A 3 -11.01 3.14 18.97
C LEU A 3 -10.33 2.18 17.96
N GLU A 4 -10.72 2.20 16.69
CA GLU A 4 -10.14 1.29 15.68
C GLU A 4 -8.78 1.79 15.17
N LEU A 5 -8.59 3.09 15.02
CA LEU A 5 -7.29 3.69 14.74
C LEU A 5 -6.28 3.42 15.86
N SER A 6 -6.74 3.47 17.11
CA SER A 6 -5.95 3.13 18.29
C SER A 6 -5.46 1.67 18.25
N SER A 7 -6.31 0.74 17.84
CA SER A 7 -5.96 -0.68 17.75
C SER A 7 -4.93 -0.96 16.64
N SER A 8 -5.13 -0.43 15.44
CA SER A 8 -4.21 -0.62 14.31
C SER A 8 -2.86 0.05 14.56
N ALA A 9 -2.86 1.26 15.11
CA ALA A 9 -1.65 1.97 15.50
C ALA A 9 -0.89 1.25 16.62
N SER A 10 -1.59 0.62 17.57
CA SER A 10 -0.97 -0.19 18.62
C SER A 10 -0.25 -1.40 18.04
N ILE A 11 -0.92 -2.15 17.15
CA ILE A 11 -0.31 -3.33 16.49
C ILE A 11 0.90 -2.93 15.65
N ALA A 12 0.81 -1.84 14.88
CA ALA A 12 1.91 -1.35 14.08
C ALA A 12 3.13 -0.98 14.95
N ARG A 13 2.90 -0.32 16.09
CA ARG A 13 3.98 -0.02 17.07
C ARG A 13 4.58 -1.28 17.67
N GLU A 14 3.76 -2.30 17.96
CA GLU A 14 4.26 -3.58 18.44
C GLU A 14 5.16 -4.26 17.40
N ILE A 15 4.78 -4.21 16.12
CA ILE A 15 5.59 -4.75 15.01
C ILE A 15 6.95 -4.06 14.97
N VAL A 16 6.99 -2.72 15.00
CA VAL A 16 8.24 -1.94 15.00
C VAL A 16 9.04 -2.17 16.29
N ALA A 17 8.39 -2.11 17.46
CA ALA A 17 9.05 -2.31 18.74
C ALA A 17 9.65 -3.70 18.91
N ALA A 18 9.00 -4.73 18.33
CA ALA A 18 9.51 -6.08 18.30
C ALA A 18 10.64 -6.28 17.27
N ARG A 19 11.04 -5.23 16.55
CA ARG A 19 12.00 -5.28 15.43
C ARG A 19 11.62 -6.31 14.37
N GLN A 20 10.32 -6.40 14.09
CA GLN A 20 9.79 -7.28 13.03
C GLN A 20 9.76 -6.56 11.67
N THR A 21 10.00 -5.25 11.65
CA THR A 21 10.08 -4.41 10.46
C THR A 21 10.80 -3.09 10.78
N ASP A 22 11.39 -2.46 9.77
CA ASP A 22 12.09 -1.18 9.90
C ASP A 22 11.13 0.00 9.89
N PHE A 23 10.02 -0.11 9.15
CA PHE A 23 9.02 0.96 9.08
C PHE A 23 7.60 0.42 8.90
N VAL A 24 6.62 1.28 9.18
CA VAL A 24 5.21 1.09 8.81
C VAL A 24 4.78 2.24 7.94
N ALA A 25 4.41 1.95 6.70
CA ALA A 25 3.84 2.92 5.78
C ALA A 25 2.34 3.09 6.01
N PHE A 26 1.85 4.32 5.85
CA PHE A 26 0.44 4.66 6.00
C PHE A 26 -0.02 5.49 4.81
N LEU A 27 -0.72 4.82 3.87
CA LEU A 27 -1.22 5.42 2.65
C LEU A 27 -2.61 6.00 2.89
N HIS A 28 -2.69 7.32 3.09
CA HIS A 28 -3.95 7.97 3.41
C HIS A 28 -3.96 9.45 3.06
N ARG A 29 -5.18 10.03 3.14
CA ARG A 29 -5.41 11.48 2.98
C ARG A 29 -4.60 12.29 3.99
N ALA A 30 -4.17 13.46 3.58
CA ALA A 30 -3.29 14.34 4.33
C ALA A 30 -3.65 14.60 5.81
N PRO A 31 -4.91 14.85 6.22
CA PRO A 31 -5.23 15.04 7.64
C PRO A 31 -4.83 13.84 8.52
N PHE A 32 -5.05 12.61 8.02
CA PHE A 32 -4.68 11.40 8.75
C PHE A 32 -3.20 11.06 8.59
N ALA A 33 -2.59 11.46 7.47
CA ALA A 33 -1.16 11.30 7.24
C ALA A 33 -0.34 12.12 8.23
N GLY A 34 -0.78 13.33 8.61
CA GLY A 34 -0.16 14.13 9.65
C GLY A 34 -0.21 13.44 11.02
N ASP A 35 -1.34 12.84 11.37
CA ASP A 35 -1.46 12.05 12.60
C ASP A 35 -0.56 10.81 12.57
N ALA A 36 -0.48 10.13 11.41
CA ALA A 36 0.38 8.98 11.22
C ALA A 36 1.87 9.36 11.38
N LEU A 37 2.29 10.47 10.78
CA LEU A 37 3.65 10.99 10.93
C LEU A 37 3.98 11.30 12.39
N ALA A 38 3.08 11.96 13.13
CA ALA A 38 3.24 12.24 14.55
C ALA A 38 3.37 10.97 15.42
N LEU A 39 2.86 9.84 14.92
CA LEU A 39 2.98 8.52 15.54
C LEU A 39 4.23 7.74 15.08
N GLY A 40 5.06 8.33 14.22
CA GLY A 40 6.26 7.70 13.69
C GLY A 40 6.01 6.75 12.51
N PHE A 41 4.86 6.85 11.84
CA PHE A 41 4.60 6.13 10.63
C PHE A 41 5.08 6.91 9.41
N LEU A 42 5.38 6.20 8.34
CA LEU A 42 5.81 6.77 7.07
C LEU A 42 4.55 7.13 6.25
N PRO A 43 4.23 8.43 6.08
CA PRO A 43 3.05 8.82 5.32
C PRO A 43 3.30 8.64 3.82
N GLY A 44 2.26 8.27 3.08
CA GLY A 44 2.38 8.06 1.64
C GLY A 44 1.05 8.10 0.92
N PHE A 45 1.11 8.03 -0.39
CA PHE A 45 -0.04 7.95 -1.27
C PHE A 45 0.31 7.22 -2.57
N ARG A 46 -0.73 6.90 -3.34
CA ARG A 46 -0.57 6.30 -4.65
C ARG A 46 -0.44 7.39 -5.72
N GLU A 47 0.44 7.20 -6.70
CA GLU A 47 0.82 8.20 -7.70
C GLU A 47 -0.35 8.81 -8.50
N ASP A 48 -1.44 8.05 -8.69
CA ASP A 48 -2.65 8.53 -9.38
C ASP A 48 -3.53 9.46 -8.52
N CYS A 49 -3.18 9.65 -7.25
CA CYS A 49 -3.94 10.46 -6.31
C CYS A 49 -3.45 11.92 -6.25
N GLY A 50 -3.36 12.61 -7.39
CA GLY A 50 -2.86 13.98 -7.49
C GLY A 50 -3.50 14.99 -6.54
N TYR A 51 -4.79 14.81 -6.18
CA TYR A 51 -5.45 15.66 -5.18
C TYR A 51 -4.88 15.48 -3.76
N GLN A 52 -4.23 14.35 -3.47
CA GLN A 52 -3.57 14.11 -2.19
C GLN A 52 -2.24 14.85 -2.12
N THR A 53 -1.55 14.97 -3.26
CA THR A 53 -0.28 15.69 -3.37
C THR A 53 -0.42 17.14 -2.91
N ASP A 54 -1.41 17.87 -3.44
CA ASP A 54 -1.68 19.25 -3.04
C ASP A 54 -1.94 19.38 -1.55
N GLN A 55 -2.63 18.39 -0.94
CA GLN A 55 -2.91 18.39 0.48
C GLN A 55 -1.64 18.12 1.31
N TYR A 56 -0.76 17.22 0.86
CA TYR A 56 0.52 16.96 1.52
C TYR A 56 1.40 18.21 1.49
N LEU A 57 1.56 18.84 0.33
CA LEU A 57 2.32 20.08 0.17
C LEU A 57 1.78 21.22 1.05
N ASN A 58 0.47 21.44 1.04
CA ASN A 58 -0.18 22.49 1.83
C ASN A 58 -0.05 22.29 3.35
N LEU A 59 0.11 21.07 3.82
CA LEU A 59 0.28 20.72 5.23
C LEU A 59 1.74 20.42 5.60
N GLU A 60 2.66 20.62 4.67
CA GLU A 60 4.11 20.34 4.85
C GLU A 60 4.37 18.90 5.33
N ILE A 61 3.56 17.93 4.87
CA ILE A 61 3.74 16.52 5.19
C ILE A 61 4.71 15.93 4.17
N PRO A 62 5.83 15.32 4.59
CA PRO A 62 6.76 14.66 3.68
C PRO A 62 6.09 13.43 3.03
N VAL A 63 6.40 13.17 1.77
CA VAL A 63 6.02 11.93 1.11
C VAL A 63 7.07 10.87 1.47
N GLY A 64 6.72 10.02 2.41
CA GLY A 64 7.62 8.94 2.83
C GLY A 64 7.55 7.72 1.91
N MET A 65 6.36 7.40 1.40
CA MET A 65 6.15 6.29 0.48
C MET A 65 5.31 6.71 -0.72
N LEU A 66 5.76 6.34 -1.91
CA LEU A 66 5.01 6.46 -3.17
C LEU A 66 4.63 5.06 -3.66
N ASP A 67 3.33 4.81 -3.80
CA ASP A 67 2.82 3.57 -4.38
C ASP A 67 2.43 3.78 -5.84
N ASN A 68 2.62 2.77 -6.68
CA ASN A 68 2.25 2.85 -8.09
C ASN A 68 0.73 2.76 -8.30
N ASP A 69 0.27 3.20 -9.47
CA ASP A 69 -1.10 2.94 -9.90
C ASP A 69 -1.22 1.54 -10.53
N PHE A 70 -1.44 0.53 -9.70
CA PHE A 70 -1.59 -0.86 -10.15
C PHE A 70 -2.77 -1.09 -11.11
N ARG A 71 -3.69 -0.12 -11.25
CA ARG A 71 -4.84 -0.22 -12.17
C ARG A 71 -4.50 0.24 -13.58
N SER A 72 -3.55 1.14 -13.70
CA SER A 72 -3.06 1.68 -14.95
C SER A 72 -1.54 1.91 -14.83
N PRO A 73 -0.77 0.81 -14.74
CA PRO A 73 0.66 0.90 -14.48
C PRO A 73 1.39 1.63 -15.61
N ASP A 74 2.31 2.51 -15.22
CA ASP A 74 3.12 3.32 -16.12
C ASP A 74 4.45 3.62 -15.42
N LEU A 75 5.49 2.89 -15.80
CA LEU A 75 6.80 2.99 -15.16
C LEU A 75 7.48 4.35 -15.37
N GLU A 76 7.34 4.95 -16.54
CA GLU A 76 7.93 6.27 -16.84
C GLU A 76 7.28 7.32 -15.94
N ARG A 77 5.95 7.33 -15.87
CA ARG A 77 5.22 8.21 -14.97
C ARG A 77 5.60 7.99 -13.51
N PHE A 78 5.77 6.74 -13.07
CA PHE A 78 6.17 6.44 -11.70
C PHE A 78 7.55 7.01 -11.38
N VAL A 79 8.52 6.83 -12.28
CA VAL A 79 9.88 7.38 -12.13
C VAL A 79 9.85 8.89 -12.04
N ASP A 80 9.11 9.56 -12.95
CA ASP A 80 8.92 11.02 -12.92
C ASP A 80 8.35 11.50 -11.58
N ARG A 81 7.32 10.82 -11.07
CA ARG A 81 6.69 11.12 -9.77
C ARG A 81 7.62 10.85 -8.60
N PHE A 82 8.43 9.81 -8.68
CA PHE A 82 9.44 9.55 -7.66
C PHE A 82 10.44 10.70 -7.56
N PHE A 83 10.95 11.20 -8.69
CA PHE A 83 11.84 12.37 -8.73
C PHE A 83 11.16 13.67 -8.30
N GLU A 84 9.85 13.81 -8.53
CA GLU A 84 9.08 14.97 -8.11
C GLU A 84 8.87 15.02 -6.59
N TYR A 85 8.61 13.87 -5.96
CA TYR A 85 8.22 13.80 -4.54
C TYR A 85 9.33 13.36 -3.60
N GLU A 86 10.41 12.80 -4.13
CA GLU A 86 11.59 12.34 -3.39
C GLU A 86 11.24 11.46 -2.17
N PRO A 87 10.39 10.43 -2.32
CA PRO A 87 10.03 9.56 -1.22
C PRO A 87 11.22 8.69 -0.80
N THR A 88 11.21 8.20 0.43
CA THR A 88 12.22 7.25 0.92
C THR A 88 11.92 5.82 0.50
N VAL A 89 10.65 5.51 0.20
CA VAL A 89 10.19 4.19 -0.23
C VAL A 89 9.34 4.33 -1.50
N GLY A 90 9.57 3.48 -2.48
CA GLY A 90 8.77 3.42 -3.70
C GLY A 90 8.33 2.01 -4.04
N VAL A 91 7.03 1.81 -4.30
CA VAL A 91 6.50 0.57 -4.90
C VAL A 91 6.45 0.78 -6.41
N ILE A 92 7.42 0.20 -7.13
CA ILE A 92 7.59 0.41 -8.57
C ILE A 92 6.41 -0.21 -9.34
N GLY A 93 5.97 -1.41 -8.94
CA GLY A 93 4.80 -2.03 -9.56
C GLY A 93 4.78 -3.55 -9.48
N ASP A 94 3.71 -4.06 -10.04
CA ASP A 94 3.45 -5.49 -10.18
C ASP A 94 4.23 -6.05 -11.39
N VAL A 95 4.89 -7.19 -11.21
CA VAL A 95 5.57 -7.94 -12.27
C VAL A 95 4.85 -9.26 -12.47
N ASP A 96 4.02 -9.30 -13.52
CA ASP A 96 3.21 -10.47 -13.85
C ASP A 96 4.00 -11.53 -14.62
N GLU A 97 4.85 -11.09 -15.54
CA GLU A 97 5.61 -11.94 -16.44
C GLU A 97 7.11 -11.68 -16.35
N MET A 98 7.90 -12.67 -16.77
CA MET A 98 9.37 -12.60 -16.77
C MET A 98 9.91 -11.46 -17.64
N ASP A 99 9.22 -11.16 -18.74
CA ASP A 99 9.65 -10.12 -19.68
C ASP A 99 9.54 -8.70 -19.09
N ASP A 100 8.71 -8.51 -18.03
CA ASP A 100 8.55 -7.23 -17.34
C ASP A 100 9.65 -6.94 -16.32
N VAL A 101 10.38 -7.95 -15.88
CA VAL A 101 11.41 -7.83 -14.83
C VAL A 101 12.47 -6.79 -15.20
N ASP A 102 12.99 -6.86 -16.41
CA ASP A 102 14.08 -5.98 -16.85
C ASP A 102 13.67 -4.50 -16.84
N ALA A 103 12.44 -4.20 -17.20
CA ALA A 103 11.91 -2.83 -17.17
C ALA A 103 11.81 -2.29 -15.74
N HIS A 104 11.30 -3.08 -14.80
CA HIS A 104 11.17 -2.69 -13.38
C HIS A 104 12.54 -2.55 -12.72
N VAL A 105 13.48 -3.44 -13.04
CA VAL A 105 14.87 -3.36 -12.55
C VAL A 105 15.58 -2.14 -13.13
N ALA A 106 15.33 -1.78 -14.40
CA ALA A 106 15.90 -0.59 -15.01
C ALA A 106 15.38 0.68 -14.32
N ALA A 107 14.06 0.78 -14.10
CA ALA A 107 13.45 1.89 -13.36
C ALA A 107 14.02 2.01 -11.92
N ALA A 108 14.19 0.88 -11.23
CA ALA A 108 14.82 0.87 -9.91
C ALA A 108 16.25 1.42 -9.94
N ARG A 109 17.05 0.99 -10.91
CA ARG A 109 18.44 1.46 -11.06
C ARG A 109 18.52 2.95 -11.39
N GLU A 110 17.62 3.46 -12.20
CA GLU A 110 17.53 4.88 -12.52
C GLU A 110 17.29 5.72 -11.28
N ILE A 111 16.31 5.32 -10.43
CA ILE A 111 16.03 5.98 -9.17
C ILE A 111 17.23 5.87 -8.22
N GLN A 112 17.80 4.68 -8.03
CA GLN A 112 18.92 4.46 -7.12
C GLN A 112 20.20 5.18 -7.52
N ALA A 113 20.36 5.53 -8.80
CA ALA A 113 21.49 6.35 -9.24
C ALA A 113 21.48 7.76 -8.61
N SER A 114 20.30 8.31 -8.32
CA SER A 114 20.13 9.63 -7.69
C SER A 114 19.81 9.54 -6.20
N TYR A 115 19.12 8.48 -5.80
CA TYR A 115 18.67 8.23 -4.43
C TYR A 115 19.12 6.85 -3.95
N PRO A 116 20.43 6.65 -3.64
CA PRO A 116 20.99 5.33 -3.32
C PRO A 116 20.40 4.70 -2.05
N GLU A 117 19.85 5.51 -1.15
CA GLU A 117 19.22 5.06 0.11
C GLU A 117 17.71 4.77 -0.06
N ALA A 118 17.15 4.96 -1.27
CA ALA A 118 15.74 4.70 -1.49
C ALA A 118 15.45 3.19 -1.46
N GLU A 119 14.45 2.79 -0.69
CA GLU A 119 13.94 1.43 -0.65
C GLU A 119 12.95 1.22 -1.79
N LEU A 120 13.33 0.43 -2.78
CA LEU A 120 12.51 0.17 -3.95
C LEU A 120 11.92 -1.23 -3.90
N ILE A 121 10.60 -1.30 -4.02
CA ILE A 121 9.80 -2.50 -3.88
C ILE A 121 9.28 -2.91 -5.25
N VAL A 122 9.57 -4.14 -5.64
CA VAL A 122 9.01 -4.79 -6.84
C VAL A 122 8.08 -5.89 -6.40
N VAL A 123 6.89 -5.98 -6.97
CA VAL A 123 5.84 -6.89 -6.53
C VAL A 123 5.70 -8.08 -7.47
N PRO A 124 6.32 -9.22 -7.18
CA PRO A 124 6.18 -10.42 -8.01
C PRO A 124 4.74 -10.95 -7.97
N LYS A 125 4.26 -11.43 -9.11
CA LYS A 125 2.95 -12.08 -9.26
C LYS A 125 3.06 -13.55 -9.68
N SER A 126 4.27 -14.06 -9.79
CA SER A 126 4.55 -15.47 -10.00
C SER A 126 5.77 -15.90 -9.21
N ARG A 127 5.91 -17.20 -8.99
CA ARG A 127 7.04 -17.76 -8.25
C ARG A 127 8.36 -17.54 -9.00
N GLU A 128 8.33 -17.70 -10.29
CA GLU A 128 9.50 -17.59 -11.17
C GLU A 128 10.11 -16.19 -11.11
N VAL A 129 9.27 -15.17 -10.94
CA VAL A 129 9.68 -13.76 -10.82
C VAL A 129 10.41 -13.50 -9.51
N ILE A 130 10.07 -14.18 -8.40
CA ILE A 130 10.73 -14.02 -7.11
C ILE A 130 12.24 -14.30 -7.22
N ASP A 131 12.60 -15.35 -7.95
CA ASP A 131 13.99 -15.83 -8.06
C ASP A 131 14.88 -14.93 -8.92
N VAL A 132 14.30 -14.15 -9.82
CA VAL A 132 15.05 -13.34 -10.80
C VAL A 132 15.15 -11.86 -10.44
N ILE A 133 14.32 -11.35 -9.54
CA ILE A 133 14.47 -9.98 -9.03
C ILE A 133 15.76 -9.88 -8.21
N PRO A 134 16.64 -8.90 -8.49
CA PRO A 134 17.90 -8.70 -7.78
C PRO A 134 17.73 -8.61 -6.25
N GLU A 135 18.70 -9.16 -5.51
CA GLU A 135 18.64 -9.20 -4.03
C GLU A 135 18.69 -7.83 -3.34
N ASN A 136 19.23 -6.81 -4.02
CA ASN A 136 19.26 -5.45 -3.51
C ASN A 136 17.90 -4.74 -3.56
N LEU A 137 16.91 -5.32 -4.27
CA LEU A 137 15.54 -4.81 -4.30
C LEU A 137 14.68 -5.52 -3.27
N VAL A 138 13.70 -4.78 -2.73
CA VAL A 138 12.72 -5.31 -1.80
C VAL A 138 11.61 -6.01 -2.59
N LEU A 139 11.20 -7.17 -2.15
CA LEU A 139 10.05 -7.87 -2.72
C LEU A 139 8.75 -7.47 -2.01
N GLY A 140 7.75 -7.14 -2.80
CA GLY A 140 6.41 -6.84 -2.30
C GLY A 140 5.58 -8.10 -2.09
N TYR A 141 5.23 -8.43 -0.84
CA TYR A 141 4.34 -9.53 -0.51
C TYR A 141 2.88 -9.04 -0.50
N SER A 142 2.16 -9.23 -1.60
CA SER A 142 0.76 -8.81 -1.72
C SER A 142 -0.14 -9.59 -0.76
N ARG A 143 -0.80 -8.88 0.16
CA ARG A 143 -1.73 -9.46 1.15
C ARG A 143 -3.11 -8.81 1.13
N GLY A 144 -3.28 -7.76 0.34
CA GLY A 144 -4.47 -6.92 0.26
C GLY A 144 -5.26 -7.05 -1.04
N TYR A 145 -5.51 -5.92 -1.69
CA TYR A 145 -6.35 -5.78 -2.88
C TYR A 145 -5.56 -6.00 -4.17
N ALA A 146 -5.09 -7.21 -4.40
CA ALA A 146 -4.43 -7.54 -5.66
C ALA A 146 -5.25 -8.60 -6.39
N ASP A 147 -5.15 -8.63 -7.71
CA ASP A 147 -5.75 -9.66 -8.53
C ASP A 147 -5.15 -11.03 -8.21
N ARG A 148 -3.90 -11.06 -7.75
CA ARG A 148 -3.19 -12.25 -7.35
C ARG A 148 -2.42 -11.99 -6.05
N LEU A 149 -2.76 -12.73 -5.00
CA LEU A 149 -2.11 -12.61 -3.69
C LEU A 149 -0.90 -13.52 -3.60
N ALA A 150 0.15 -13.07 -2.89
CA ALA A 150 1.42 -13.79 -2.81
C ALA A 150 1.27 -15.25 -2.35
N HIS A 151 0.39 -15.53 -1.39
CA HIS A 151 0.15 -16.89 -0.89
C HIS A 151 -0.63 -17.81 -1.84
N GLU A 152 -1.09 -17.30 -2.99
CA GLU A 152 -1.80 -18.09 -4.00
C GLU A 152 -0.85 -18.71 -5.03
N PHE A 153 0.35 -18.14 -5.18
CA PHE A 153 1.34 -18.59 -6.16
C PHE A 153 2.70 -19.00 -5.58
N SER A 154 2.92 -18.76 -4.28
CA SER A 154 4.20 -19.02 -3.63
C SER A 154 4.05 -19.58 -2.23
N ASP A 155 5.06 -20.31 -1.79
CA ASP A 155 5.19 -20.80 -0.42
C ASP A 155 6.09 -19.88 0.42
N PRO A 156 5.99 -19.86 1.76
CA PRO A 156 6.89 -19.08 2.61
C PRO A 156 8.38 -19.39 2.39
N ALA A 157 8.71 -20.57 1.87
CA ALA A 157 10.08 -20.95 1.55
C ALA A 157 10.67 -20.12 0.40
N ASP A 158 9.86 -19.72 -0.57
CA ASP A 158 10.31 -18.96 -1.76
C ASP A 158 10.79 -17.54 -1.41
N TRP A 159 10.45 -17.06 -0.22
CA TRP A 159 10.81 -15.71 0.27
C TRP A 159 12.00 -15.69 1.22
N ARG A 160 12.58 -16.86 1.52
CA ARG A 160 13.70 -16.96 2.45
C ARG A 160 14.93 -16.20 1.92
N GLY A 161 15.66 -15.58 2.85
CA GLY A 161 16.85 -14.80 2.50
C GLY A 161 16.56 -13.47 1.78
N ARG A 162 15.29 -13.19 1.45
CA ARG A 162 14.91 -11.99 0.71
C ARG A 162 14.42 -10.90 1.66
N ARG A 163 14.66 -9.64 1.27
CA ARG A 163 14.07 -8.46 1.90
C ARG A 163 12.63 -8.31 1.42
N VAL A 164 11.67 -8.21 2.34
CA VAL A 164 10.24 -8.29 2.03
C VAL A 164 9.47 -7.15 2.67
N HIS A 165 8.62 -6.50 1.89
CA HIS A 165 7.61 -5.54 2.35
C HIS A 165 6.22 -6.15 2.21
N ILE A 166 5.40 -6.09 3.29
CA ILE A 166 4.04 -6.61 3.27
C ILE A 166 3.09 -5.53 2.77
N LEU A 167 2.48 -5.75 1.60
CA LEU A 167 1.57 -4.83 0.94
C LEU A 167 0.11 -5.14 1.26
N GLY A 168 -0.59 -4.15 1.75
CA GLY A 168 -2.02 -4.22 2.01
C GLY A 168 -2.42 -5.23 3.09
N GLY A 169 -3.72 -5.53 3.13
CA GLY A 169 -4.29 -6.41 4.15
C GLY A 169 -4.57 -5.70 5.48
N SER A 170 -5.34 -6.37 6.34
CA SER A 170 -5.57 -5.89 7.71
C SER A 170 -4.38 -6.24 8.61
N PRO A 171 -4.13 -5.50 9.70
CA PRO A 171 -3.03 -5.80 10.61
C PRO A 171 -2.93 -7.25 11.09
N PRO A 172 -4.04 -7.95 11.43
CA PRO A 172 -3.98 -9.38 11.74
C PRO A 172 -3.48 -10.25 10.58
N LYS A 173 -3.86 -9.94 9.33
CA LYS A 173 -3.39 -10.67 8.15
C LYS A 173 -1.92 -10.42 7.88
N GLN A 174 -1.45 -9.18 8.10
CA GLN A 174 -0.04 -8.83 7.97
C GLN A 174 0.80 -9.56 9.03
N LEU A 175 0.36 -9.55 10.28
CA LEU A 175 1.04 -10.27 11.36
C LEU A 175 1.11 -11.79 11.09
N ASP A 176 0.04 -12.37 10.52
CA ASP A 176 0.04 -13.77 10.13
C ASP A 176 1.07 -14.05 9.01
N ALA A 177 1.13 -13.18 7.98
CA ALA A 177 2.14 -13.28 6.92
C ALA A 177 3.57 -13.17 7.48
N ILE A 178 3.84 -12.19 8.36
CA ILE A 178 5.14 -12.03 9.02
C ILE A 178 5.52 -13.32 9.75
N ARG A 179 4.63 -13.88 10.57
CA ARG A 179 4.89 -15.12 11.31
C ARG A 179 5.21 -16.31 10.41
N GLN A 180 4.56 -16.40 9.25
CA GLN A 180 4.82 -17.47 8.27
C GLN A 180 6.18 -17.28 7.59
N LEU A 181 6.48 -16.08 7.12
CA LEU A 181 7.70 -15.74 6.40
C LEU A 181 8.95 -15.75 7.28
N THR A 182 8.81 -15.42 8.57
CA THR A 182 9.93 -15.38 9.53
C THR A 182 10.06 -16.65 10.36
N ARG A 183 9.25 -17.68 10.08
CA ARG A 183 9.29 -18.93 10.84
C ARG A 183 10.65 -19.62 10.68
N PRO A 184 11.33 -19.96 11.77
CA PRO A 184 12.55 -20.75 11.71
C PRO A 184 12.30 -22.11 11.06
N THR A 185 13.22 -22.54 10.22
CA THR A 185 13.21 -23.88 9.59
C THR A 185 14.53 -24.58 9.89
N LEU A 186 14.63 -25.85 9.53
CA LEU A 186 15.87 -26.62 9.67
C LEU A 186 16.82 -26.42 8.47
N THR A 187 16.46 -25.56 7.51
CA THR A 187 17.33 -25.20 6.38
C THR A 187 18.35 -24.15 6.80
N ASP A 188 19.48 -24.10 6.12
CA ASP A 188 20.53 -23.09 6.35
C ASP A 188 20.15 -21.69 5.84
N GLU A 189 19.10 -21.59 5.04
CA GLU A 189 18.62 -20.32 4.53
C GLU A 189 17.96 -19.49 5.63
N PRO A 190 18.35 -18.22 5.80
CA PRO A 190 17.72 -17.34 6.79
C PRO A 190 16.24 -17.12 6.44
N PRO A 191 15.40 -16.81 7.43
CA PRO A 191 14.02 -16.40 7.17
C PRO A 191 13.98 -15.12 6.31
N ALA A 192 12.80 -14.78 5.79
CA ALA A 192 12.61 -13.49 5.13
C ALA A 192 12.91 -12.34 6.11
N ASP A 193 13.57 -11.29 5.61
CA ASP A 193 13.83 -10.06 6.32
C ASP A 193 12.69 -9.07 6.03
N ILE A 194 11.84 -8.82 7.05
CA ILE A 194 10.67 -7.96 6.89
C ILE A 194 11.07 -6.51 7.10
N VAL A 195 11.30 -5.79 6.02
CA VAL A 195 11.73 -4.39 6.07
C VAL A 195 10.59 -3.41 6.30
N GLY A 196 9.35 -3.75 5.91
CA GLY A 196 8.23 -2.84 6.09
C GLY A 196 6.86 -3.49 5.97
N VAL A 197 5.84 -2.77 6.43
CA VAL A 197 4.44 -3.11 6.25
C VAL A 197 3.66 -1.87 5.84
N GLU A 198 2.64 -2.05 5.01
CA GLU A 198 1.74 -0.99 4.58
C GLU A 198 0.37 -1.13 5.24
N SER A 199 -0.19 -0.04 5.71
CA SER A 199 -1.57 0.03 6.17
C SER A 199 -2.34 1.03 5.32
N SER A 200 -3.39 0.56 4.63
CA SER A 200 -4.34 1.43 3.95
C SER A 200 -5.64 1.53 4.75
N ALA A 201 -6.19 2.74 4.89
CA ALA A 201 -7.39 2.99 5.70
C ALA A 201 -8.71 2.49 5.08
N ASN A 202 -8.67 1.79 3.95
CA ASN A 202 -9.87 1.28 3.28
C ASN A 202 -10.42 -0.04 3.84
N SER A 203 -9.87 -0.57 4.90
CA SER A 203 -10.43 -1.71 5.62
C SER A 203 -11.51 -1.28 6.61
N SER A 204 -12.61 -0.70 6.12
CA SER A 204 -13.83 -0.63 6.93
C SER A 204 -14.29 -2.06 7.21
N PRO A 205 -14.46 -2.47 8.46
CA PRO A 205 -15.06 -3.76 8.76
C PRO A 205 -16.49 -3.75 8.16
N ARG A 206 -16.75 -4.67 7.25
CA ARG A 206 -18.13 -4.99 6.90
C ARG A 206 -18.79 -5.50 8.16
N THR A 207 -19.49 -4.65 8.86
CA THR A 207 -20.42 -5.06 9.91
C THR A 207 -21.54 -5.85 9.25
N SER A 208 -21.36 -7.15 9.15
CA SER A 208 -22.44 -8.07 8.87
C SER A 208 -23.27 -8.27 10.14
N SER A 209 -24.04 -7.26 10.54
CA SER A 209 -25.08 -7.42 11.52
C SER A 209 -26.42 -7.48 10.79
N LYS A 210 -26.74 -8.62 10.22
CA LYS A 210 -28.13 -9.00 10.00
C LYS A 210 -28.68 -9.54 11.31
N THR A 211 -29.06 -8.67 12.20
CA THR A 211 -30.03 -9.00 13.25
C THR A 211 -31.32 -8.26 12.92
N PRO A 212 -32.40 -8.94 12.61
CA PRO A 212 -33.69 -8.28 12.40
C PRO A 212 -34.20 -7.79 13.77
N LEU A 213 -34.31 -6.49 13.93
CA LEU A 213 -35.05 -5.93 15.08
C LEU A 213 -36.54 -6.22 14.93
N PRO A 214 -37.25 -6.54 16.02
CA PRO A 214 -38.70 -6.76 16.01
C PRO A 214 -39.44 -5.48 15.67
N ARG A 215 -40.43 -5.62 14.78
CA ARG A 215 -41.41 -4.58 14.43
C ARG A 215 -42.15 -4.10 15.68
N LEU A 216 -41.96 -2.85 16.05
CA LEU A 216 -42.91 -2.11 16.86
C LEU A 216 -43.73 -1.20 15.94
N SER A 217 -45.01 -1.38 15.99
CA SER A 217 -46.04 -0.68 15.21
C SER A 217 -46.34 0.71 15.73
N SER A 218 -46.68 1.62 14.78
CA SER A 218 -47.44 2.87 14.89
C SER A 218 -46.79 4.02 15.64
N THR A 219 -46.69 5.22 15.11
CA THR A 219 -47.71 6.18 14.70
C THR A 219 -47.04 7.38 13.99
N GLN A 220 -47.72 7.94 13.04
CA GLN A 220 -47.36 9.07 12.20
C GLN A 220 -46.92 10.33 12.98
N ASN A 221 -45.90 11.01 12.50
CA ASN A 221 -45.99 12.45 12.28
C ASN A 221 -44.92 12.94 11.29
N SER A 222 -45.40 13.62 10.29
CA SER A 222 -44.70 14.28 9.20
C SER A 222 -43.95 15.53 9.68
N THR A 223 -42.68 15.63 9.36
CA THR A 223 -42.03 16.92 9.03
C THR A 223 -40.81 16.66 8.13
N SER A 224 -40.91 17.24 6.96
CA SER A 224 -39.87 17.27 5.92
C SER A 224 -38.67 18.13 6.33
N SER A 225 -37.47 17.57 6.24
CA SER A 225 -36.28 18.37 6.00
C SER A 225 -35.27 17.56 5.19
N SER A 226 -35.04 18.07 4.00
CA SER A 226 -34.12 17.59 3.01
C SER A 226 -32.67 17.69 3.51
N VAL A 227 -32.01 16.55 3.69
CA VAL A 227 -30.56 16.49 3.84
C VAL A 227 -29.96 15.88 2.58
N THR A 228 -29.22 16.70 1.86
CA THR A 228 -28.52 16.38 0.63
C THR A 228 -27.43 15.35 0.90
N ASN A 229 -27.62 14.16 0.36
CA ASN A 229 -26.59 13.13 0.31
C ASN A 229 -25.49 13.55 -0.67
N VAL A 230 -24.30 13.85 -0.17
CA VAL A 230 -23.11 14.02 -1.00
C VAL A 230 -22.50 12.61 -1.23
N HIS A 231 -22.86 12.03 -2.36
CA HIS A 231 -22.18 10.85 -2.89
C HIS A 231 -20.78 11.26 -3.37
N ALA A 232 -19.77 10.74 -2.73
CA ALA A 232 -18.40 10.78 -3.24
C ALA A 232 -18.30 9.81 -4.43
N GLN A 233 -18.40 10.35 -5.64
CA GLN A 233 -18.08 9.64 -6.87
C GLN A 233 -16.57 9.70 -7.11
N CYS A 234 -15.93 8.57 -7.10
CA CYS A 234 -14.57 8.36 -7.61
C CYS A 234 -14.51 8.66 -9.11
N CYS A 235 -13.49 9.38 -9.50
CA CYS A 235 -13.05 9.85 -10.81
C CYS A 235 -13.61 9.09 -12.03
N SER A 236 -14.34 9.83 -12.90
CA SER A 236 -14.49 9.48 -14.31
C SER A 236 -13.54 10.33 -15.16
N PRO A 237 -12.89 9.78 -16.18
CA PRO A 237 -11.92 10.51 -17.00
C PRO A 237 -12.62 11.53 -17.91
N SER A 238 -12.11 12.77 -17.91
CA SER A 238 -12.49 13.79 -18.89
C SER A 238 -11.87 13.46 -20.25
N THR A 239 -12.71 13.17 -21.22
CA THR A 239 -12.33 13.09 -22.64
C THR A 239 -11.99 14.48 -23.17
N GLY A 240 -10.70 14.78 -23.29
CA GLY A 240 -10.19 15.94 -24.01
C GLY A 240 -10.31 15.71 -25.52
N LYS A 241 -11.04 16.58 -26.23
CA LYS A 241 -11.08 16.66 -27.70
C LYS A 241 -9.77 17.25 -28.22
N PRO A 242 -9.24 16.78 -29.35
CA PRO A 242 -8.06 17.37 -29.95
C PRO A 242 -8.39 18.73 -30.58
N VAL A 243 -7.56 19.72 -30.26
CA VAL A 243 -7.56 21.03 -30.93
C VAL A 243 -6.74 20.90 -32.19
N SER A 244 -7.37 21.09 -33.35
CA SER A 244 -6.72 21.20 -34.64
C SER A 244 -6.02 22.57 -34.74
N SER A 245 -4.73 22.57 -34.95
CA SER A 245 -3.94 23.74 -35.36
C SER A 245 -4.03 23.94 -36.87
N GLN A 246 -4.40 25.14 -37.27
CA GLN A 246 -4.02 25.72 -38.56
C GLN A 246 -2.63 26.36 -38.42
#